data_813f5b8a0fe8e988d2120ab5d1501c1d
#
_entry.id   813f5b8a0fe8e988d2120ab5d1501c1d
#
_cell.length_a   1.000
_cell.length_b   1.000
_cell.length_c   1.000
_cell.angle_alpha   90.00
_cell.angle_beta   90.00
_cell.angle_gamma   90.00
#
_symmetry.space_group_name_H-M   'P 1'
#
loop_
_entity.id
_entity.type
_entity.pdbx_description
1 polymer ?
#
loop_
_entity_poly.entity_id
_entity_poly.type
_entity_poly.pdbx_seq_one_letter_code
_entity_poly.pdbx_strand_id
1 'polypeptide(L)'
;MNVIVCVKQIPDPALPGELDPSTNTLKRDGKLILDESDSYGVEMALQLVTAAGGGEVSLVSMAPNDETSGLRTALAMGAAKAVLVSDASLAGADALTTAKVLAAATKKLGDVDLIIAGTESSDGYTGTVPEQIAEVLGLPSITFAKTVEIADGTLKVNRQTEAGYDEVTCPLPAVVSVTAGVVEPRYPSFKGIMAAKSKPVETVTAADLGIEAVSWAQQIVSVEDAPAREAGEVIEDDGESFNKIVEFLDNLKVI
;
A
#
# COMPACT_ATOMS: atom_id res chain seq x y z
N MET A 1 11.79 10.01 -15.69
CA MET A 1 10.50 9.40 -15.33
C MET A 1 10.14 9.77 -13.89
N ASN A 2 8.95 10.30 -13.65
CA ASN A 2 8.48 10.70 -12.32
C ASN A 2 7.45 9.68 -11.83
N VAL A 3 7.78 8.98 -10.75
CA VAL A 3 6.89 7.98 -10.14
C VAL A 3 6.48 8.45 -8.75
N ILE A 4 5.19 8.38 -8.47
CA ILE A 4 4.65 8.62 -7.13
C ILE A 4 4.23 7.28 -6.53
N VAL A 5 4.63 7.04 -5.29
CA VAL A 5 4.20 5.85 -4.55
C VAL A 5 3.29 6.27 -3.40
N CYS A 6 2.08 5.73 -3.38
CA CYS A 6 1.21 5.83 -2.22
C CYS A 6 1.70 4.87 -1.15
N VAL A 7 1.97 5.38 0.05
CA VAL A 7 2.46 4.57 1.16
C VAL A 7 1.65 4.85 2.42
N LYS A 8 1.43 3.83 3.21
CA LYS A 8 0.69 3.93 4.46
C LYS A 8 1.59 3.66 5.66
N GLN A 9 1.38 4.41 6.70
CA GLN A 9 1.95 4.14 8.01
C GLN A 9 0.89 3.42 8.86
N ILE A 10 1.24 2.27 9.39
CA ILE A 10 0.34 1.40 10.15
C ILE A 10 0.90 1.17 11.55
N PRO A 11 0.06 0.84 12.55
CA PRO A 11 0.52 0.30 13.81
C PRO A 11 1.38 -0.95 13.58
N ASP A 12 2.38 -1.16 14.42
CA ASP A 12 3.27 -2.32 14.30
C ASP A 12 2.47 -3.64 14.43
N PRO A 13 2.38 -4.48 13.38
CA PRO A 13 1.60 -5.70 13.40
C PRO A 13 2.16 -6.78 14.34
N ALA A 14 3.36 -6.61 14.88
CA ALA A 14 3.90 -7.46 15.93
C ALA A 14 3.21 -7.24 17.29
N LEU A 15 2.45 -6.16 17.42
CA LEU A 15 1.67 -5.83 18.60
C LEU A 15 0.17 -6.07 18.34
N PRO A 16 -0.60 -6.49 19.34
CA PRO A 16 -2.05 -6.61 19.18
C PRO A 16 -2.66 -5.25 18.80
N GLY A 17 -3.47 -5.24 17.74
CA GLY A 17 -4.25 -4.05 17.38
C GLY A 17 -5.30 -3.76 18.44
N GLU A 18 -5.46 -2.48 18.80
CA GLU A 18 -6.51 -2.03 19.71
C GLU A 18 -7.51 -1.14 18.97
N LEU A 19 -8.78 -1.31 19.26
CA LEU A 19 -9.85 -0.45 18.77
C LEU A 19 -10.24 0.61 19.79
N ASP A 20 -10.60 1.79 19.32
CA ASP A 20 -11.29 2.77 20.14
C ASP A 20 -12.75 2.33 20.29
N PRO A 21 -13.23 2.05 21.52
CA PRO A 21 -14.57 1.53 21.74
C PRO A 21 -15.68 2.54 21.42
N SER A 22 -15.36 3.82 21.29
CA SER A 22 -16.34 4.87 20.99
C SER A 22 -16.56 5.03 19.47
N THR A 23 -15.57 4.71 18.67
CA THR A 23 -15.57 4.92 17.21
C THR A 23 -15.44 3.62 16.41
N ASN A 24 -15.10 2.51 17.07
CA ASN A 24 -14.74 1.23 16.45
C ASN A 24 -13.59 1.35 15.41
N THR A 25 -12.74 2.36 15.54
CA THR A 25 -11.59 2.57 14.65
C THR A 25 -10.31 2.08 15.31
N LEU A 26 -9.36 1.64 14.49
CA LEU A 26 -8.04 1.21 14.95
C LEU A 26 -7.29 2.39 15.57
N LYS A 27 -6.80 2.22 16.80
CA LYS A 27 -5.94 3.20 17.47
C LYS A 27 -4.59 3.32 16.76
N ARG A 28 -4.12 4.56 16.60
CA ARG A 28 -2.89 4.92 15.90
C ARG A 28 -1.99 5.85 16.70
N ASP A 29 -2.11 5.82 18.01
CA ASP A 29 -1.39 6.66 18.98
C ASP A 29 -0.01 6.09 19.37
N GLY A 30 0.28 4.85 18.96
CA GLY A 30 1.56 4.20 19.14
C GLY A 30 2.55 4.49 17.99
N LYS A 31 3.68 3.80 18.04
CA LYS A 31 4.67 3.82 16.95
C LYS A 31 4.05 3.27 15.66
N LEU A 32 4.13 4.05 14.59
CA LEU A 32 3.74 3.62 13.26
C LEU A 32 4.98 3.16 12.47
N ILE A 33 4.79 2.16 11.62
CA ILE A 33 5.80 1.66 10.68
C ILE A 33 5.28 1.79 9.26
N LEU A 34 6.16 1.68 8.27
CA LEU A 34 5.77 1.54 6.88
C LEU A 34 5.04 0.20 6.70
N ASP A 35 3.90 0.20 6.02
CA ASP A 35 3.23 -1.04 5.62
C ASP A 35 4.20 -1.86 4.75
N GLU A 36 4.39 -3.14 5.06
CA GLU A 36 5.32 -3.99 4.33
C GLU A 36 4.94 -4.12 2.85
N SER A 37 3.64 -4.14 2.55
CA SER A 37 3.12 -4.18 1.19
C SER A 37 3.59 -2.99 0.34
N ASP A 38 3.75 -1.82 0.94
CA ASP A 38 4.20 -0.62 0.24
C ASP A 38 5.71 -0.65 -0.09
N SER A 39 6.50 -1.43 0.63
CA SER A 39 7.91 -1.62 0.34
C SER A 39 8.13 -2.20 -1.07
N TYR A 40 7.23 -3.10 -1.52
CA TYR A 40 7.25 -3.61 -2.89
C TYR A 40 6.98 -2.52 -3.92
N GLY A 41 6.02 -1.63 -3.64
CA GLY A 41 5.70 -0.49 -4.49
C GLY A 41 6.88 0.50 -4.61
N VAL A 42 7.52 0.82 -3.48
CA VAL A 42 8.71 1.69 -3.45
C VAL A 42 9.86 1.09 -4.23
N GLU A 43 10.17 -0.19 -4.03
CA GLU A 43 11.23 -0.87 -4.78
C GLU A 43 10.93 -0.95 -6.27
N MET A 44 9.70 -1.29 -6.65
CA MET A 44 9.27 -1.33 -8.04
C MET A 44 9.47 0.03 -8.72
N ALA A 45 9.05 1.12 -8.06
CA ALA A 45 9.26 2.48 -8.53
C ALA A 45 10.74 2.81 -8.77
N LEU A 46 11.61 2.44 -7.82
CA LEU A 46 13.05 2.68 -7.91
C LEU A 46 13.69 1.91 -9.08
N GLN A 47 13.26 0.68 -9.31
CA GLN A 47 13.73 -0.12 -10.45
C GLN A 47 13.27 0.46 -11.79
N LEU A 48 11.99 0.85 -11.90
CA LEU A 48 11.44 1.46 -13.13
C LEU A 48 12.13 2.78 -13.47
N VAL A 49 12.37 3.66 -12.50
CA VAL A 49 13.09 4.90 -12.68
C VAL A 49 14.54 4.64 -13.13
N THR A 50 15.19 3.62 -12.57
CA THR A 50 16.54 3.21 -12.96
C THR A 50 16.55 2.68 -14.40
N ALA A 51 15.63 1.82 -14.77
CA ALA A 51 15.49 1.25 -16.10
C ALA A 51 15.17 2.32 -17.17
N ALA A 52 14.41 3.36 -16.80
CA ALA A 52 14.13 4.52 -17.66
C ALA A 52 15.32 5.47 -17.84
N GLY A 53 16.49 5.17 -17.28
CA GLY A 53 17.69 6.01 -17.38
C GLY A 53 17.71 7.22 -16.45
N GLY A 54 16.79 7.32 -15.50
CA GLY A 54 16.73 8.36 -14.48
C GLY A 54 15.34 8.95 -14.25
N GLY A 55 15.25 9.78 -13.22
CA GLY A 55 14.00 10.40 -12.79
C GLY A 55 13.90 10.49 -11.28
N GLU A 56 12.68 10.57 -10.77
CA GLU A 56 12.43 10.74 -9.34
C GLU A 56 11.31 9.83 -8.83
N VAL A 57 11.50 9.28 -7.63
CA VAL A 57 10.44 8.61 -6.87
C VAL A 57 10.04 9.51 -5.71
N SER A 58 8.78 9.92 -5.69
CA SER A 58 8.17 10.70 -4.62
C SER A 58 7.12 9.88 -3.88
N LEU A 59 6.87 10.21 -2.62
CA LEU A 59 5.90 9.49 -1.80
C LEU A 59 4.71 10.39 -1.47
N VAL A 60 3.53 9.79 -1.37
CA VAL A 60 2.34 10.41 -0.76
C VAL A 60 1.80 9.51 0.35
N SER A 61 1.41 10.12 1.45
CA SER A 61 0.82 9.42 2.59
C SER A 61 -0.24 10.28 3.25
N MET A 62 -1.23 9.64 3.88
CA MET A 62 -2.25 10.30 4.67
C MET A 62 -2.22 9.74 6.09
N ALA A 63 -2.22 10.61 7.08
CA ALA A 63 -2.26 10.23 8.48
C ALA A 63 -3.08 11.26 9.30
N PRO A 64 -3.68 10.86 10.43
CA PRO A 64 -4.38 11.78 11.32
C PRO A 64 -3.42 12.61 12.19
N ASN A 65 -2.14 12.34 12.13
CA ASN A 65 -1.08 12.96 12.94
C ASN A 65 0.19 13.16 12.12
N ASP A 66 1.16 13.89 12.67
CA ASP A 66 2.42 14.24 12.01
C ASP A 66 3.49 13.14 12.08
N GLU A 67 3.12 11.88 12.33
CA GLU A 67 4.08 10.78 12.41
C GLU A 67 4.70 10.49 11.04
N THR A 68 6.03 10.39 10.99
CA THR A 68 6.79 10.22 9.75
C THR A 68 7.74 9.02 9.74
N SER A 69 7.74 8.19 10.77
CA SER A 69 8.70 7.07 10.90
C SER A 69 8.63 6.10 9.71
N GLY A 70 7.42 5.72 9.30
CA GLY A 70 7.23 4.87 8.12
C GLY A 70 7.68 5.55 6.83
N LEU A 71 7.35 6.83 6.63
CA LEU A 71 7.84 7.61 5.49
C LEU A 71 9.37 7.68 5.44
N ARG A 72 10.03 7.87 6.60
CA ARG A 72 11.49 7.88 6.68
C ARG A 72 12.10 6.55 6.26
N THR A 73 11.40 5.43 6.51
CA THR A 73 11.84 4.11 6.03
C THR A 73 11.80 4.05 4.49
N ALA A 74 10.72 4.45 3.86
CA ALA A 74 10.61 4.49 2.39
C ALA A 74 11.61 5.49 1.75
N LEU A 75 11.82 6.65 2.38
CA LEU A 75 12.86 7.59 1.96
C LEU A 75 14.27 6.99 2.08
N ALA A 76 14.53 6.16 3.08
CA ALA A 76 15.81 5.49 3.27
C ALA A 76 16.06 4.39 2.22
N MET A 77 15.00 3.78 1.66
CA MET A 77 15.11 2.87 0.52
C MET A 77 15.58 3.58 -0.75
N GLY A 78 15.26 4.87 -0.93
CA GLY A 78 15.75 5.62 -2.08
C GLY A 78 14.83 6.71 -2.60
N ALA A 79 13.58 6.78 -2.18
CA ALA A 79 12.67 7.85 -2.58
C ALA A 79 13.26 9.23 -2.26
N ALA A 80 12.97 10.23 -3.08
CA ALA A 80 13.61 11.55 -3.01
C ALA A 80 12.95 12.47 -1.98
N LYS A 81 11.63 12.49 -1.95
CA LYS A 81 10.81 13.39 -1.12
C LYS A 81 9.46 12.76 -0.80
N ALA A 82 8.72 13.36 0.11
CA ALA A 82 7.36 12.93 0.46
C ALA A 82 6.42 14.12 0.69
N VAL A 83 5.14 13.91 0.45
CA VAL A 83 4.03 14.73 0.94
C VAL A 83 3.24 13.88 1.96
N LEU A 84 3.10 14.40 3.16
CA LEU A 84 2.27 13.85 4.21
C LEU A 84 1.03 14.73 4.36
N VAL A 85 -0.14 14.18 4.08
CA VAL A 85 -1.39 14.84 4.44
C VAL A 85 -1.71 14.48 5.88
N SER A 86 -1.51 15.45 6.77
CA SER A 86 -1.71 15.30 8.20
C SER A 86 -2.87 16.18 8.65
N ASP A 87 -3.97 15.52 9.01
CA ASP A 87 -5.17 16.25 9.44
C ASP A 87 -6.02 15.33 10.33
N ALA A 88 -6.28 15.78 11.55
CA ALA A 88 -7.10 15.03 12.51
C ALA A 88 -8.53 14.78 12.00
N SER A 89 -9.05 15.65 11.12
CA SER A 89 -10.36 15.45 10.50
C SER A 89 -10.44 14.27 9.56
N LEU A 90 -9.30 13.69 9.16
CA LEU A 90 -9.21 12.50 8.31
C LEU A 90 -9.21 11.18 9.09
N ALA A 91 -9.25 11.23 10.43
CA ALA A 91 -9.28 10.04 11.25
C ALA A 91 -10.56 9.22 10.98
N GLY A 92 -10.42 7.95 10.60
CA GLY A 92 -11.56 7.09 10.26
C GLY A 92 -12.12 7.26 8.84
N ALA A 93 -11.43 8.02 7.98
CA ALA A 93 -11.84 8.22 6.59
C ALA A 93 -12.04 6.89 5.85
N ASP A 94 -13.09 6.81 5.03
CA ASP A 94 -13.35 5.68 4.14
C ASP A 94 -12.39 5.65 2.94
N ALA A 95 -12.44 4.57 2.17
CA ALA A 95 -11.56 4.37 1.01
C ALA A 95 -11.71 5.49 -0.04
N LEU A 96 -12.93 5.94 -0.32
CA LEU A 96 -13.18 6.99 -1.31
C LEU A 96 -12.63 8.34 -0.86
N THR A 97 -12.81 8.69 0.40
CA THR A 97 -12.24 9.91 0.97
C THR A 97 -10.72 9.84 0.96
N THR A 98 -10.14 8.70 1.36
CA THR A 98 -8.69 8.46 1.27
C THR A 98 -8.18 8.63 -0.15
N ALA A 99 -8.85 8.04 -1.14
CA ALA A 99 -8.46 8.17 -2.54
C ALA A 99 -8.51 9.63 -3.04
N LYS A 100 -9.54 10.39 -2.69
CA LYS A 100 -9.64 11.82 -3.04
C LYS A 100 -8.48 12.64 -2.46
N VAL A 101 -8.14 12.39 -1.19
CA VAL A 101 -7.04 13.07 -0.50
C VAL A 101 -5.70 12.73 -1.14
N LEU A 102 -5.43 11.44 -1.39
CA LEU A 102 -4.18 11.00 -2.02
C LEU A 102 -4.07 11.48 -3.47
N ALA A 103 -5.17 11.50 -4.23
CA ALA A 103 -5.20 12.07 -5.58
C ALA A 103 -4.89 13.58 -5.58
N ALA A 104 -5.41 14.33 -4.61
CA ALA A 104 -5.10 15.76 -4.47
C ALA A 104 -3.62 15.98 -4.09
N ALA A 105 -3.08 15.17 -3.17
CA ALA A 105 -1.66 15.20 -2.81
C ALA A 105 -0.75 14.84 -3.98
N THR A 106 -1.16 13.89 -4.82
CA THR A 106 -0.46 13.54 -6.06
C THR A 106 -0.39 14.74 -7.01
N LYS A 107 -1.51 15.43 -7.24
CA LYS A 107 -1.55 16.64 -8.10
C LYS A 107 -0.61 17.75 -7.58
N LYS A 108 -0.45 17.87 -6.28
CA LYS A 108 0.46 18.85 -5.66
C LYS A 108 1.94 18.57 -6.00
N LEU A 109 2.33 17.33 -6.22
CA LEU A 109 3.69 16.96 -6.62
C LEU A 109 4.02 17.29 -8.08
N GLY A 110 3.02 17.61 -8.90
CA GLY A 110 3.19 18.02 -10.31
C GLY A 110 3.03 16.87 -11.28
N ASP A 111 3.77 16.95 -12.39
CA ASP A 111 3.68 15.96 -13.47
C ASP A 111 4.14 14.59 -13.01
N VAL A 112 3.32 13.57 -13.28
CA VAL A 112 3.57 12.17 -12.92
C VAL A 112 3.41 11.28 -14.15
N ASP A 113 4.32 10.33 -14.32
CA ASP A 113 4.23 9.31 -15.35
C ASP A 113 3.51 8.06 -14.83
N LEU A 114 3.74 7.69 -13.57
CA LEU A 114 3.16 6.51 -12.95
C LEU A 114 2.87 6.72 -11.47
N ILE A 115 1.70 6.26 -11.03
CA ILE A 115 1.36 6.16 -9.61
C ILE A 115 1.36 4.68 -9.25
N ILE A 116 2.09 4.32 -8.20
CA ILE A 116 2.16 2.95 -7.68
C ILE A 116 1.55 2.92 -6.27
N ALA A 117 0.82 1.86 -5.97
CA ALA A 117 0.34 1.56 -4.62
C ALA A 117 0.47 0.06 -4.33
N GLY A 118 0.48 -0.35 -3.08
CA GLY A 118 0.15 -1.72 -2.71
C GLY A 118 -1.29 -2.06 -3.13
N THR A 119 -1.61 -3.33 -3.29
CA THR A 119 -2.98 -3.77 -3.60
C THR A 119 -3.95 -3.29 -2.53
N GLU A 120 -3.56 -3.41 -1.27
CA GLU A 120 -4.34 -2.99 -0.11
C GLU A 120 -3.42 -2.73 1.08
N SER A 121 -3.91 -2.01 2.09
CA SER A 121 -3.18 -1.86 3.35
C SER A 121 -3.41 -3.07 4.25
N SER A 122 -2.36 -3.50 4.95
CA SER A 122 -2.43 -4.68 5.83
C SER A 122 -3.21 -4.46 7.14
N ASP A 123 -3.63 -3.23 7.41
CA ASP A 123 -4.47 -2.89 8.56
C ASP A 123 -5.95 -2.66 8.22
N GLY A 124 -6.27 -2.35 6.97
CA GLY A 124 -7.62 -1.99 6.55
C GLY A 124 -8.24 -2.93 5.51
N TYR A 125 -7.44 -3.60 4.69
CA TYR A 125 -7.85 -4.60 3.68
C TYR A 125 -9.02 -4.17 2.77
N THR A 126 -9.12 -2.88 2.41
CA THR A 126 -10.22 -2.42 1.53
C THR A 126 -10.00 -2.76 0.06
N GLY A 127 -8.75 -2.81 -0.40
CA GLY A 127 -8.37 -3.26 -1.74
C GLY A 127 -8.92 -2.43 -2.92
N THR A 128 -9.36 -1.19 -2.67
CA THR A 128 -10.03 -0.38 -3.70
C THR A 128 -9.46 1.04 -3.85
N VAL A 129 -8.50 1.42 -3.02
CA VAL A 129 -7.95 2.79 -3.04
C VAL A 129 -7.20 3.10 -4.33
N PRO A 130 -6.36 2.22 -4.90
CA PRO A 130 -5.63 2.52 -6.12
C PRO A 130 -6.54 2.82 -7.31
N GLU A 131 -7.59 2.03 -7.51
CA GLU A 131 -8.57 2.20 -8.58
C GLU A 131 -9.37 3.50 -8.42
N GLN A 132 -9.73 3.82 -7.18
CA GLN A 132 -10.43 5.07 -6.86
C GLN A 132 -9.54 6.29 -7.09
N ILE A 133 -8.23 6.21 -6.79
CA ILE A 133 -7.27 7.26 -7.15
C ILE A 133 -7.25 7.47 -8.66
N ALA A 134 -7.18 6.38 -9.44
CA ALA A 134 -7.17 6.43 -10.90
C ALA A 134 -8.43 7.11 -11.43
N GLU A 135 -9.62 6.72 -10.95
CA GLU A 135 -10.89 7.32 -11.36
C GLU A 135 -10.95 8.82 -11.02
N VAL A 136 -10.55 9.22 -9.81
CA VAL A 136 -10.52 10.63 -9.38
C VAL A 136 -9.56 11.47 -10.23
N LEU A 137 -8.47 10.85 -10.72
CA LEU A 137 -7.49 11.52 -11.58
C LEU A 137 -7.84 11.45 -13.06
N GLY A 138 -8.79 10.61 -13.46
CA GLY A 138 -9.12 10.34 -14.86
C GLY A 138 -8.04 9.57 -15.60
N LEU A 139 -7.32 8.69 -14.90
CA LEU A 139 -6.21 7.88 -15.42
C LEU A 139 -6.62 6.41 -15.58
N PRO A 140 -6.02 5.69 -16.54
CA PRO A 140 -6.16 4.24 -16.59
C PRO A 140 -5.53 3.58 -15.35
N SER A 141 -6.07 2.43 -14.95
CA SER A 141 -5.51 1.63 -13.85
C SER A 141 -5.35 0.16 -14.23
N ILE A 142 -4.28 -0.45 -13.73
CA ILE A 142 -4.10 -1.90 -13.75
C ILE A 142 -3.80 -2.35 -12.32
N THR A 143 -4.57 -3.34 -11.86
CA THR A 143 -4.51 -3.82 -10.47
C THR A 143 -3.85 -5.19 -10.38
N PHE A 144 -3.42 -5.57 -9.17
CA PHE A 144 -2.84 -6.88 -8.86
C PHE A 144 -1.63 -7.23 -9.74
N ALA A 145 -0.75 -6.25 -10.00
CA ALA A 145 0.42 -6.44 -10.83
C ALA A 145 1.43 -7.39 -10.18
N LYS A 146 1.77 -8.46 -10.88
CA LYS A 146 2.83 -9.41 -10.52
C LYS A 146 4.15 -9.12 -11.22
N THR A 147 4.08 -8.49 -12.39
CA THR A 147 5.23 -7.89 -13.10
C THR A 147 4.83 -6.55 -13.66
N VAL A 148 5.76 -5.60 -13.71
CA VAL A 148 5.54 -4.27 -14.25
C VAL A 148 6.70 -3.90 -15.16
N GLU A 149 6.41 -3.60 -16.40
CA GLU A 149 7.37 -3.15 -17.41
C GLU A 149 6.85 -1.89 -18.09
N ILE A 150 7.76 -1.02 -18.51
CA ILE A 150 7.45 0.17 -19.29
C ILE A 150 8.33 0.20 -20.52
N ALA A 151 7.71 0.29 -21.69
CA ALA A 151 8.37 0.45 -22.96
C ALA A 151 7.58 1.42 -23.84
N ASP A 152 8.28 2.35 -24.48
CA ASP A 152 7.71 3.31 -25.44
C ASP A 152 6.43 4.03 -24.95
N GLY A 153 6.43 4.46 -23.68
CA GLY A 153 5.31 5.15 -23.05
C GLY A 153 4.11 4.26 -22.74
N THR A 154 4.26 2.94 -22.82
CA THR A 154 3.23 1.95 -22.54
C THR A 154 3.60 1.15 -21.28
N LEU A 155 2.68 1.09 -20.33
CA LEU A 155 2.75 0.21 -19.18
C LEU A 155 2.27 -1.18 -19.60
N LYS A 156 3.05 -2.20 -19.28
CA LYS A 156 2.73 -3.62 -19.49
C LYS A 156 2.81 -4.36 -18.16
N VAL A 157 1.78 -5.11 -17.83
CA VAL A 157 1.61 -5.77 -16.54
C VAL A 157 1.12 -7.19 -16.74
N ASN A 158 1.69 -8.15 -16.01
CA ASN A 158 1.03 -9.43 -15.76
C ASN A 158 0.16 -9.27 -14.51
N ARG A 159 -1.15 -9.15 -14.75
CA ARG A 159 -2.16 -8.99 -13.71
C ARG A 159 -2.54 -10.36 -13.15
N GLN A 160 -2.39 -10.53 -11.86
CA GLN A 160 -2.78 -11.78 -11.18
C GLN A 160 -4.30 -11.93 -11.13
N THR A 161 -4.79 -13.14 -11.42
CA THR A 161 -6.20 -13.54 -11.32
C THR A 161 -6.30 -14.88 -10.61
N GLU A 162 -7.50 -15.33 -10.27
CA GLU A 162 -7.72 -16.66 -9.70
C GLU A 162 -7.29 -17.81 -10.65
N ALA A 163 -7.42 -17.59 -11.97
CA ALA A 163 -7.10 -18.59 -12.99
C ALA A 163 -5.66 -18.53 -13.50
N GLY A 164 -4.86 -17.54 -13.04
CA GLY A 164 -3.49 -17.34 -13.52
C GLY A 164 -3.17 -15.87 -13.73
N TYR A 165 -2.74 -15.48 -14.93
CA TYR A 165 -2.30 -14.13 -15.23
C TYR A 165 -2.89 -13.64 -16.55
N ASP A 166 -3.33 -12.37 -16.56
CA ASP A 166 -3.68 -11.63 -17.76
C ASP A 166 -2.55 -10.67 -18.12
N GLU A 167 -2.10 -10.66 -19.37
CA GLU A 167 -1.22 -9.61 -19.87
C GLU A 167 -2.07 -8.40 -20.24
N VAL A 168 -1.87 -7.28 -19.52
CA VAL A 168 -2.65 -6.06 -19.73
C VAL A 168 -1.69 -4.90 -20.01
N THR A 169 -2.09 -4.03 -20.93
CA THR A 169 -1.32 -2.83 -21.29
C THR A 169 -2.19 -1.59 -21.24
N CYS A 170 -1.59 -0.45 -20.88
CA CYS A 170 -2.24 0.86 -21.03
C CYS A 170 -1.18 1.95 -21.27
N PRO A 171 -1.58 3.11 -21.85
CA PRO A 171 -0.67 4.25 -21.98
C PRO A 171 -0.35 4.88 -20.62
N LEU A 172 0.81 5.54 -20.52
CA LEU A 172 1.12 6.46 -19.42
C LEU A 172 0.51 7.85 -19.69
N PRO A 173 0.16 8.64 -18.64
CA PRO A 173 0.26 8.29 -17.21
C PRO A 173 -0.80 7.28 -16.77
N ALA A 174 -0.50 6.48 -15.74
CA ALA A 174 -1.37 5.41 -15.25
C ALA A 174 -1.23 5.22 -13.73
N VAL A 175 -2.17 4.46 -13.15
CA VAL A 175 -2.09 3.96 -11.79
C VAL A 175 -1.93 2.44 -11.83
N VAL A 176 -1.02 1.89 -11.01
CA VAL A 176 -0.85 0.45 -10.88
C VAL A 176 -0.82 0.04 -9.41
N SER A 177 -1.57 -1.01 -9.06
CA SER A 177 -1.38 -1.65 -7.76
C SER A 177 -0.55 -2.92 -7.89
N VAL A 178 0.43 -3.08 -7.01
CA VAL A 178 1.38 -4.20 -7.04
C VAL A 178 1.09 -5.19 -5.92
N THR A 179 1.25 -6.48 -6.25
CA THR A 179 1.13 -7.55 -5.25
C THR A 179 2.44 -7.78 -4.53
N ALA A 180 2.39 -8.37 -3.35
CA ALA A 180 3.58 -8.85 -2.66
C ALA A 180 4.40 -9.79 -3.57
N GLY A 181 5.72 -9.61 -3.56
CA GLY A 181 6.65 -10.39 -4.38
C GLY A 181 6.68 -10.00 -5.87
N VAL A 182 6.17 -8.82 -6.26
CA VAL A 182 6.41 -8.22 -7.58
C VAL A 182 7.90 -8.01 -7.84
N VAL A 183 8.63 -7.64 -6.82
CA VAL A 183 10.10 -7.51 -6.73
C VAL A 183 10.54 -7.84 -5.31
N GLU A 184 11.84 -8.03 -5.09
CA GLU A 184 12.39 -8.16 -3.73
C GLU A 184 12.76 -6.75 -3.22
N PRO A 185 12.13 -6.24 -2.15
CA PRO A 185 12.44 -4.93 -1.60
C PRO A 185 13.86 -4.86 -1.05
N ARG A 186 14.59 -3.82 -1.40
CA ARG A 186 15.91 -3.57 -0.83
C ARG A 186 15.83 -3.14 0.64
N TYR A 187 16.74 -3.64 1.44
CA TYR A 187 16.95 -3.08 2.78
C TYR A 187 17.64 -1.71 2.69
N PRO A 188 17.15 -0.70 3.47
CA PRO A 188 17.83 0.57 3.55
C PRO A 188 19.29 0.44 3.98
N SER A 189 20.21 0.99 3.21
CA SER A 189 21.63 1.04 3.60
C SER A 189 21.83 2.05 4.75
N PHE A 190 22.91 1.91 5.52
CA PHE A 190 23.26 2.89 6.57
C PHE A 190 23.32 4.32 6.01
N LYS A 191 23.90 4.51 4.83
CA LYS A 191 23.93 5.80 4.13
C LYS A 191 22.52 6.30 3.78
N GLY A 192 21.63 5.40 3.34
CA GLY A 192 20.23 5.71 3.05
C GLY A 192 19.47 6.18 4.28
N ILE A 193 19.65 5.48 5.41
CA ILE A 193 19.04 5.84 6.69
C ILE A 193 19.50 7.23 7.16
N MET A 194 20.79 7.52 7.04
CA MET A 194 21.32 8.84 7.42
C MET A 194 20.81 9.95 6.49
N ALA A 195 20.78 9.70 5.18
CA ALA A 195 20.27 10.65 4.21
C ALA A 195 18.76 10.92 4.36
N ALA A 196 17.97 9.90 4.70
CA ALA A 196 16.53 10.02 4.89
C ALA A 196 16.14 11.07 5.95
N LYS A 197 17.00 11.31 6.95
CA LYS A 197 16.74 12.31 8.01
C LYS A 197 16.61 13.74 7.47
N SER A 198 17.32 14.05 6.38
CA SER A 198 17.32 15.38 5.75
C SER A 198 16.49 15.47 4.47
N LYS A 199 15.96 14.36 3.97
CA LYS A 199 15.09 14.39 2.79
C LYS A 199 13.80 15.15 3.08
N PRO A 200 13.29 15.95 2.11
CA PRO A 200 12.07 16.74 2.30
C PRO A 200 10.85 15.85 2.61
N VAL A 201 10.12 16.22 3.64
CA VAL A 201 8.76 15.75 3.91
C VAL A 201 7.92 17.01 4.09
N GLU A 202 7.09 17.30 3.12
CA GLU A 202 6.14 18.40 3.20
C GLU A 202 4.88 17.91 3.90
N THR A 203 4.52 18.54 5.01
CA THR A 203 3.26 18.25 5.72
C THR A 203 2.22 19.28 5.30
N VAL A 204 1.04 18.80 4.92
CA VAL A 204 -0.09 19.62 4.49
C VAL A 204 -1.38 19.12 5.13
N THR A 205 -2.38 19.99 5.25
CA THR A 205 -3.73 19.65 5.70
C THR A 205 -4.65 19.33 4.52
N ALA A 206 -5.85 18.81 4.78
CA ALA A 206 -6.88 18.65 3.76
C ALA A 206 -7.24 19.98 3.10
N ALA A 207 -7.31 21.06 3.89
CA ALA A 207 -7.61 22.40 3.41
C ALA A 207 -6.54 22.95 2.45
N ASP A 208 -5.24 22.66 2.69
CA ASP A 208 -4.14 23.05 1.80
C ASP A 208 -4.24 22.37 0.43
N LEU A 209 -4.99 21.29 0.33
CA LEU A 209 -5.29 20.55 -0.91
C LEU A 209 -6.63 20.95 -1.53
N GLY A 210 -7.32 21.96 -0.99
CA GLY A 210 -8.62 22.39 -1.47
C GLY A 210 -9.78 21.48 -1.06
N ILE A 211 -9.59 20.63 -0.06
CA ILE A 211 -10.62 19.74 0.48
C ILE A 211 -11.24 20.42 1.71
N GLU A 212 -12.34 21.16 1.50
CA GLU A 212 -12.95 22.00 2.55
C GLU A 212 -13.81 21.23 3.55
N ALA A 213 -14.42 20.12 3.13
CA ALA A 213 -15.26 19.28 3.98
C ALA A 213 -14.90 17.80 3.78
N VAL A 214 -14.54 17.17 4.88
CA VAL A 214 -14.31 15.74 4.90
C VAL A 214 -15.56 15.07 5.47
N SER A 215 -16.27 14.33 4.61
CA SER A 215 -17.40 13.50 5.04
C SER A 215 -17.29 12.15 4.36
N TRP A 216 -17.42 11.09 5.11
CA TRP A 216 -17.44 9.73 4.58
C TRP A 216 -18.88 9.21 4.50
N ALA A 217 -19.09 8.34 3.50
CA ALA A 217 -20.37 7.71 3.25
C ALA A 217 -20.53 6.36 3.98
N GLN A 218 -19.51 5.94 4.74
CA GLN A 218 -19.50 4.68 5.45
C GLN A 218 -19.58 4.91 6.96
N GLN A 219 -20.28 4.02 7.65
CA GLN A 219 -20.35 3.98 9.10
C GLN A 219 -20.04 2.56 9.57
N ILE A 220 -19.15 2.41 10.54
CA ILE A 220 -18.89 1.12 11.20
C ILE A 220 -20.06 0.89 12.16
N VAL A 221 -20.85 -0.13 11.88
CA VAL A 221 -22.06 -0.46 12.68
C VAL A 221 -21.68 -1.33 13.88
N SER A 222 -20.81 -2.32 13.68
CA SER A 222 -20.33 -3.21 14.74
C SER A 222 -18.96 -3.77 14.38
N VAL A 223 -18.22 -4.16 15.39
CA VAL A 223 -16.96 -4.93 15.29
C VAL A 223 -17.09 -6.09 16.27
N GLU A 224 -16.74 -7.27 15.81
CA GLU A 224 -16.76 -8.49 16.61
C GLU A 224 -15.39 -9.16 16.54
N ASP A 225 -15.01 -9.86 17.59
CA ASP A 225 -13.80 -10.66 17.59
C ASP A 225 -13.88 -11.76 16.53
N ALA A 226 -12.77 -12.01 15.84
CA ALA A 226 -12.71 -13.16 14.95
C ALA A 226 -12.92 -14.46 15.75
N PRO A 227 -13.62 -15.45 15.19
CA PRO A 227 -13.79 -16.74 15.85
C PRO A 227 -12.42 -17.31 16.29
N ALA A 228 -12.37 -17.79 17.51
CA ALA A 228 -11.18 -18.46 18.01
C ALA A 228 -10.81 -19.64 17.09
N ARG A 229 -9.55 -19.75 16.72
CA ARG A 229 -9.08 -20.91 15.98
C ARG A 229 -9.14 -22.12 16.92
N GLU A 230 -9.78 -23.19 16.47
CA GLU A 230 -9.71 -24.47 17.15
C GLU A 230 -8.34 -25.11 16.95
N ALA A 231 -7.86 -25.82 17.97
CA ALA A 231 -6.62 -26.59 17.81
C ALA A 231 -6.85 -27.69 16.77
N GLY A 232 -5.95 -27.77 15.80
CA GLY A 232 -5.96 -28.86 14.83
C GLY A 232 -5.56 -30.20 15.48
N GLU A 233 -5.73 -31.29 14.74
CA GLU A 233 -5.23 -32.60 15.15
C GLU A 233 -3.69 -32.62 15.07
N VAL A 234 -3.04 -33.04 16.16
CA VAL A 234 -1.59 -33.29 16.16
C VAL A 234 -1.35 -34.73 15.74
N ILE A 235 -0.71 -34.92 14.62
CA ILE A 235 -0.37 -36.24 14.09
C ILE A 235 1.12 -36.49 14.38
N GLU A 236 1.42 -37.49 15.22
CA GLU A 236 2.80 -37.95 15.41
C GLU A 236 3.31 -38.70 14.19
N ASP A 237 4.56 -38.46 13.84
CA ASP A 237 5.18 -39.11 12.69
C ASP A 237 5.50 -40.57 13.03
N ASP A 238 4.77 -41.48 12.41
CA ASP A 238 4.95 -42.96 12.48
C ASP A 238 5.59 -43.54 11.19
N GLY A 239 6.07 -42.64 10.29
CA GLY A 239 6.60 -42.99 8.97
C GLY A 239 5.55 -43.10 7.88
N GLU A 240 4.26 -43.12 8.21
CA GLU A 240 3.13 -43.17 7.28
C GLU A 240 2.11 -42.02 7.52
N SER A 241 2.34 -41.16 8.50
CA SER A 241 1.46 -40.08 8.89
C SER A 241 1.16 -39.07 7.77
N PHE A 242 2.06 -38.95 6.78
CA PHE A 242 1.84 -38.15 5.58
C PHE A 242 0.57 -38.56 4.81
N ASN A 243 0.17 -39.86 4.85
CA ASN A 243 -1.04 -40.33 4.18
C ASN A 243 -2.30 -39.65 4.76
N LYS A 244 -2.34 -39.41 6.08
CA LYS A 244 -3.44 -38.72 6.74
C LYS A 244 -3.52 -37.25 6.29
N ILE A 245 -2.36 -36.63 6.08
CA ILE A 245 -2.30 -35.25 5.57
C ILE A 245 -2.82 -35.18 4.14
N VAL A 246 -2.39 -36.14 3.29
CA VAL A 246 -2.87 -36.27 1.90
C VAL A 246 -4.39 -36.46 1.87
N GLU A 247 -4.91 -37.40 2.66
CA GLU A 247 -6.34 -37.69 2.76
C GLU A 247 -7.12 -36.43 3.24
N PHE A 248 -6.58 -35.70 4.21
CA PHE A 248 -7.17 -34.46 4.68
C PHE A 248 -7.25 -33.40 3.58
N LEU A 249 -6.16 -33.21 2.80
CA LEU A 249 -6.11 -32.26 1.70
C LEU A 249 -7.02 -32.67 0.53
N ASP A 250 -7.10 -33.96 0.22
CA ASP A 250 -8.01 -34.50 -0.81
C ASP A 250 -9.48 -34.28 -0.40
N ASN A 251 -9.83 -34.54 0.87
CA ASN A 251 -11.17 -34.26 1.39
C ASN A 251 -11.57 -32.80 1.30
N LEU A 252 -10.60 -31.88 1.46
CA LEU A 252 -10.79 -30.45 1.27
C LEU A 252 -10.79 -30.03 -0.20
N LYS A 253 -10.49 -30.96 -1.14
CA LYS A 253 -10.39 -30.70 -2.59
C LYS A 253 -9.37 -29.61 -2.95
N VAL A 254 -8.26 -29.56 -2.23
CA VAL A 254 -7.16 -28.62 -2.48
C VAL A 254 -5.99 -29.29 -3.23
N ILE A 255 -6.05 -30.60 -3.36
CA ILE A 255 -5.17 -31.43 -4.23
C ILE A 255 -6.02 -32.42 -5.01
#